data_f5706678c9a29330059799cf5ae3debe
#
_entry.id   f5706678c9a29330059799cf5ae3debe
#
_cell.length_a   1.000
_cell.length_b   1.000
_cell.length_c   1.000
_cell.angle_alpha   90.00
_cell.angle_beta   90.00
_cell.angle_gamma   90.00
#
_symmetry.space_group_name_H-M   'P 1'
#
loop_
_entity.id
_entity.type
_entity.pdbx_description
1 polymer ?
#
loop_
_entity_poly.entity_id
_entity_poly.type
_entity_poly.pdbx_seq_one_letter_code
_entity_poly.pdbx_strand_id
1 'polypeptide(L)'
;MDPSFPILFHLDTCFPYLPVTSSVHWHENIEVLYFIEGEGIVYSGTAEFPARVGDIVVINPNVLHGIESITEQCRYYCLIVDRSLYEDFGIPVSNMMFKEIVRDSAAQEYYDKIIREWTDRGAFYKPAVKLAALQLLLHLSRYHVDSANNAGEIQNKRFTMVKDAISYIRTHFREEMTI
;
A
#
# COMPACT_ATOMS: atom_id res chain seq x y z
N MET A 1 5.15 11.35 -7.02
CA MET A 1 4.06 12.08 -6.28
C MET A 1 4.33 13.58 -6.27
N ASP A 2 3.29 14.39 -6.06
CA ASP A 2 3.44 15.83 -5.86
C ASP A 2 4.08 16.10 -4.48
N PRO A 3 5.24 16.77 -4.38
CA PRO A 3 5.89 17.04 -3.09
C PRO A 3 5.01 17.86 -2.12
N SER A 4 4.10 18.68 -2.63
CA SER A 4 3.18 19.46 -1.80
C SER A 4 2.03 18.62 -1.25
N PHE A 5 1.73 17.47 -1.90
CA PHE A 5 0.71 16.52 -1.50
C PHE A 5 1.23 15.08 -1.72
N PRO A 6 2.05 14.56 -0.78
CA PRO A 6 2.72 13.26 -0.90
C PRO A 6 1.77 12.09 -0.59
N ILE A 7 0.58 12.11 -1.19
CA ILE A 7 -0.45 11.08 -1.09
C ILE A 7 -1.03 10.85 -2.49
N LEU A 8 -1.14 9.59 -2.89
CA LEU A 8 -2.00 9.16 -3.99
C LEU A 8 -3.22 8.47 -3.38
N PHE A 9 -4.40 8.95 -3.77
CA PHE A 9 -5.67 8.41 -3.28
C PHE A 9 -6.68 8.33 -4.40
N HIS A 10 -7.23 7.14 -4.62
CA HIS A 10 -8.21 6.89 -5.68
C HIS A 10 -9.08 5.67 -5.38
N LEU A 11 -10.14 5.51 -6.16
CA LEU A 11 -11.02 4.35 -6.13
C LEU A 11 -10.71 3.46 -7.33
N ASP A 12 -10.41 2.20 -7.06
CA ASP A 12 -10.17 1.18 -8.07
C ASP A 12 -11.34 0.21 -8.22
N THR A 13 -11.43 -0.38 -9.39
CA THR A 13 -12.37 -1.45 -9.70
C THR A 13 -11.64 -2.58 -10.42
N CYS A 14 -11.72 -3.78 -9.88
CA CYS A 14 -11.18 -5.00 -10.47
C CYS A 14 -12.30 -5.91 -10.96
N PHE A 15 -12.01 -6.67 -12.01
CA PHE A 15 -12.92 -7.61 -12.64
C PHE A 15 -12.28 -9.00 -12.76
N PRO A 16 -13.03 -10.11 -12.64
CA PRO A 16 -12.48 -11.47 -12.57
C PRO A 16 -11.86 -11.97 -13.88
N TYR A 17 -12.14 -11.30 -14.99
CA TYR A 17 -11.61 -11.66 -16.31
C TYR A 17 -10.31 -10.93 -16.68
N LEU A 18 -9.85 -10.02 -15.83
CA LEU A 18 -8.55 -9.37 -15.98
C LEU A 18 -7.50 -10.19 -15.24
N PRO A 19 -6.47 -10.69 -15.92
CA PRO A 19 -5.44 -11.48 -15.25
C PRO A 19 -4.70 -10.63 -14.22
N VAL A 20 -4.47 -11.17 -13.04
CA VAL A 20 -3.73 -10.50 -11.95
C VAL A 20 -2.35 -10.03 -12.41
N THR A 21 -1.73 -10.75 -13.34
CA THR A 21 -0.43 -10.41 -13.90
C THR A 21 -0.39 -9.04 -14.59
N SER A 22 -1.54 -8.51 -15.01
CA SER A 22 -1.62 -7.16 -15.60
C SER A 22 -1.57 -6.04 -14.55
N SER A 23 -1.84 -6.37 -13.28
CA SER A 23 -1.85 -5.43 -12.16
C SER A 23 -0.71 -5.63 -11.17
N VAL A 24 0.10 -6.71 -11.30
CA VAL A 24 1.21 -6.99 -10.38
C VAL A 24 2.30 -5.95 -10.54
N HIS A 25 2.61 -5.28 -9.43
CA HIS A 25 3.64 -4.24 -9.37
C HIS A 25 4.22 -4.13 -7.96
N TRP A 26 5.16 -3.22 -7.77
CA TRP A 26 5.75 -2.89 -6.48
C TRP A 26 6.18 -1.43 -6.44
N HIS A 27 6.25 -0.87 -5.26
CA HIS A 27 6.78 0.48 -4.99
C HIS A 27 7.32 0.60 -3.56
N GLU A 28 8.06 1.69 -3.30
CA GLU A 28 8.74 1.92 -2.02
C GLU A 28 7.81 2.43 -0.91
N ASN A 29 6.61 2.85 -1.27
CA ASN A 29 5.67 3.46 -0.36
C ASN A 29 4.76 2.41 0.30
N ILE A 30 4.25 2.72 1.48
CA ILE A 30 3.16 1.93 2.06
C ILE A 30 1.87 2.19 1.28
N GLU A 31 1.11 1.12 1.04
CA GLU A 31 -0.21 1.20 0.45
C GLU A 31 -1.24 0.60 1.39
N VAL A 32 -2.38 1.26 1.52
CA VAL A 32 -3.49 0.79 2.35
C VAL A 32 -4.75 0.78 1.51
N LEU A 33 -5.35 -0.40 1.38
CA LEU A 33 -6.57 -0.63 0.61
C LEU A 33 -7.76 -0.75 1.55
N TYR A 34 -8.91 -0.21 1.18
CA TYR A 34 -10.16 -0.37 1.92
C TYR A 34 -11.24 -0.89 0.97
N PHE A 35 -11.64 -2.14 1.18
CA PHE A 35 -12.60 -2.83 0.34
C PHE A 35 -14.02 -2.37 0.67
N ILE A 36 -14.74 -1.89 -0.36
CA ILE A 36 -16.09 -1.32 -0.23
C ILE A 36 -17.16 -2.07 -1.00
N GLU A 37 -16.77 -2.94 -1.95
CA GLU A 37 -17.71 -3.73 -2.76
C GLU A 37 -17.04 -5.01 -3.23
N GLY A 38 -17.78 -6.13 -3.20
CA GLY A 38 -17.33 -7.43 -3.68
C GLY A 38 -16.22 -8.06 -2.83
N GLU A 39 -15.59 -9.06 -3.41
CA GLU A 39 -14.47 -9.82 -2.80
C GLU A 39 -13.36 -9.99 -3.83
N GLY A 40 -12.11 -9.98 -3.36
CA GLY A 40 -10.93 -10.21 -4.18
C GLY A 40 -9.90 -11.08 -3.49
N ILE A 41 -8.99 -11.65 -4.28
CA ILE A 41 -7.74 -12.25 -3.78
C ILE A 41 -6.64 -11.21 -3.89
N VAL A 42 -5.97 -10.96 -2.79
CA VAL A 42 -4.79 -10.11 -2.73
C VAL A 42 -3.56 -10.98 -2.73
N TYR A 43 -2.66 -10.71 -3.64
CA TYR A 43 -1.32 -11.29 -3.73
C TYR A 43 -0.34 -10.31 -3.12
N SER A 44 0.43 -10.73 -2.12
CA SER A 44 1.39 -9.90 -1.40
C SER A 44 2.67 -10.69 -1.12
N GLY A 45 3.72 -10.46 -1.91
CA GLY A 45 4.95 -11.25 -1.86
C GLY A 45 4.72 -12.71 -2.22
N THR A 46 4.83 -13.58 -1.22
CA THR A 46 4.53 -15.02 -1.35
C THR A 46 3.19 -15.41 -0.72
N ALA A 47 2.49 -14.45 -0.12
CA ALA A 47 1.20 -14.66 0.50
C ALA A 47 0.07 -14.40 -0.50
N GLU A 48 -1.02 -15.15 -0.31
CA GLU A 48 -2.27 -15.01 -1.04
C GLU A 48 -3.41 -15.12 -0.03
N PHE A 49 -4.32 -14.15 -0.02
CA PHE A 49 -5.42 -14.13 0.93
C PHE A 49 -6.66 -13.42 0.39
N PRO A 50 -7.87 -13.84 0.81
CA PRO A 50 -9.10 -13.19 0.42
C PRO A 50 -9.30 -11.88 1.21
N ALA A 51 -9.78 -10.85 0.52
CA ALA A 51 -10.24 -9.60 1.11
C ALA A 51 -11.68 -9.30 0.67
N ARG A 52 -12.47 -8.76 1.58
CA ARG A 52 -13.90 -8.49 1.40
C ARG A 52 -14.29 -7.13 1.95
N VAL A 53 -15.52 -6.72 1.69
CA VAL A 53 -16.09 -5.47 2.19
C VAL A 53 -15.84 -5.29 3.69
N GLY A 54 -15.28 -4.13 4.06
CA GLY A 54 -14.89 -3.78 5.41
C GLY A 54 -13.45 -4.13 5.78
N ASP A 55 -12.76 -4.96 4.99
CA ASP A 55 -11.35 -5.26 5.25
C ASP A 55 -10.46 -4.08 4.82
N ILE A 56 -9.52 -3.73 5.68
CA ILE A 56 -8.38 -2.89 5.34
C ILE A 56 -7.20 -3.82 5.08
N VAL A 57 -6.58 -3.69 3.91
CA VAL A 57 -5.39 -4.45 3.52
C VAL A 57 -4.19 -3.52 3.50
N VAL A 58 -3.13 -3.92 4.17
CA VAL A 58 -1.87 -3.18 4.20
C VAL A 58 -0.85 -3.88 3.32
N ILE A 59 -0.43 -3.21 2.27
CA ILE A 59 0.70 -3.62 1.44
C ILE A 59 1.95 -2.95 1.97
N ASN A 60 2.84 -3.77 2.50
CA ASN A 60 4.09 -3.29 3.06
C ASN A 60 5.01 -2.71 1.97
N PRO A 61 5.85 -1.72 2.29
CA PRO A 61 6.79 -1.15 1.33
C PRO A 61 7.65 -2.23 0.65
N ASN A 62 7.88 -2.06 -0.65
CA ASN A 62 8.73 -2.93 -1.46
C ASN A 62 8.20 -4.36 -1.66
N VAL A 63 6.96 -4.64 -1.37
CA VAL A 63 6.34 -5.94 -1.62
C VAL A 63 5.71 -5.97 -2.99
N LEU A 64 6.00 -7.02 -3.78
CA LEU A 64 5.33 -7.30 -5.04
C LEU A 64 3.87 -7.68 -4.73
N HIS A 65 2.91 -7.00 -5.33
CA HIS A 65 1.51 -7.20 -5.02
C HIS A 65 0.60 -7.02 -6.23
N GLY A 66 -0.61 -7.55 -6.11
CA GLY A 66 -1.66 -7.43 -7.10
C GLY A 66 -3.00 -7.91 -6.52
N ILE A 67 -4.08 -7.61 -7.21
CA ILE A 67 -5.44 -7.94 -6.78
C ILE A 67 -6.21 -8.52 -7.95
N GLU A 68 -6.96 -9.57 -7.67
CA GLU A 68 -7.88 -10.20 -8.60
C GLU A 68 -9.28 -10.26 -7.97
N SER A 69 -10.32 -9.90 -8.74
CA SER A 69 -11.71 -10.04 -8.26
C SER A 69 -12.17 -11.48 -8.37
N ILE A 70 -12.81 -12.00 -7.33
CA ILE A 70 -13.50 -13.31 -7.34
C ILE A 70 -15.02 -13.17 -7.43
N THR A 71 -15.52 -11.95 -7.39
CA THR A 71 -16.91 -11.59 -7.65
C THR A 71 -17.04 -10.90 -9.02
N GLU A 72 -18.23 -10.57 -9.46
CA GLU A 72 -18.47 -9.87 -10.73
C GLU A 72 -17.62 -8.61 -10.87
N GLN A 73 -17.45 -7.91 -9.75
CA GLN A 73 -16.46 -6.83 -9.57
C GLN A 73 -16.06 -6.75 -8.10
N CYS A 74 -14.87 -6.23 -7.81
CA CYS A 74 -14.53 -5.74 -6.50
C CYS A 74 -14.03 -4.29 -6.58
N ARG A 75 -14.38 -3.49 -5.57
CA ARG A 75 -13.97 -2.08 -5.50
C ARG A 75 -13.34 -1.78 -4.15
N TYR A 76 -12.27 -1.03 -4.21
CA TYR A 76 -11.54 -0.61 -3.03
C TYR A 76 -10.94 0.79 -3.23
N TYR A 77 -10.88 1.55 -2.17
CA TYR A 77 -10.05 2.75 -2.16
C TYR A 77 -8.60 2.36 -1.96
N CYS A 78 -7.71 2.98 -2.73
CA CYS A 78 -6.27 2.84 -2.64
C CYS A 78 -5.67 4.13 -2.06
N LEU A 79 -4.92 4.01 -0.97
CA LEU A 79 -4.18 5.07 -0.32
C LEU A 79 -2.70 4.72 -0.34
N ILE A 80 -1.90 5.42 -1.14
CA ILE A 80 -0.45 5.31 -1.15
C ILE A 80 0.14 6.56 -0.49
N VAL A 81 0.95 6.37 0.55
CA VAL A 81 1.54 7.46 1.32
C VAL A 81 3.04 7.49 1.11
N ASP A 82 3.53 8.62 0.59
CA ASP A 82 4.95 8.83 0.40
C ASP A 82 5.71 8.84 1.72
N ARG A 83 6.90 8.28 1.69
CA ARG A 83 7.79 8.15 2.83
C ARG A 83 8.03 9.48 3.56
N SER A 84 8.19 10.57 2.83
CA SER A 84 8.44 11.90 3.40
C SER A 84 7.35 12.34 4.39
N LEU A 85 6.09 11.96 4.15
CA LEU A 85 5.00 12.39 5.02
C LEU A 85 5.10 11.82 6.42
N TYR A 86 5.39 10.53 6.60
CA TYR A 86 5.38 9.90 7.91
C TYR A 86 6.75 9.95 8.62
N GLU A 87 7.85 10.06 7.89
CA GLU A 87 9.18 10.21 8.48
C GLU A 87 9.38 11.57 9.15
N ASP A 88 8.87 12.64 8.55
CA ASP A 88 8.88 13.98 9.15
C ASP A 88 8.15 14.01 10.52
N PHE A 89 7.23 13.08 10.75
CA PHE A 89 6.52 12.93 12.03
C PHE A 89 7.14 11.85 12.95
N GLY A 90 8.29 11.28 12.58
CA GLY A 90 8.98 10.28 13.37
C GLY A 90 8.26 8.92 13.44
N ILE A 91 7.39 8.59 12.48
CA ILE A 91 6.73 7.28 12.40
C ILE A 91 7.59 6.38 11.49
N PRO A 92 8.28 5.35 12.02
CA PRO A 92 9.26 4.57 11.26
C PRO A 92 8.60 3.44 10.44
N VAL A 93 7.58 3.77 9.65
CA VAL A 93 6.81 2.82 8.83
C VAL A 93 7.72 1.94 7.96
N SER A 94 8.76 2.53 7.38
CA SER A 94 9.71 1.82 6.51
C SER A 94 10.48 0.70 7.20
N ASN A 95 10.53 0.71 8.54
CA ASN A 95 11.21 -0.29 9.37
C ASN A 95 10.22 -1.26 10.04
N MET A 96 8.96 -1.19 9.70
CA MET A 96 7.89 -2.02 10.26
C MET A 96 7.34 -2.97 9.20
N MET A 97 6.92 -4.14 9.65
CA MET A 97 6.07 -5.05 8.88
C MET A 97 4.70 -5.04 9.52
N PHE A 98 3.68 -4.75 8.74
CA PHE A 98 2.30 -4.72 9.20
C PHE A 98 1.60 -6.03 8.88
N LYS A 99 0.60 -6.36 9.69
CA LYS A 99 -0.37 -7.41 9.36
C LYS A 99 -1.07 -7.04 8.06
N GLU A 100 -1.18 -7.98 7.16
CA GLU A 100 -1.72 -7.75 5.81
C GLU A 100 -3.21 -7.46 5.82
N ILE A 101 -3.98 -8.04 6.76
CA ILE A 101 -5.41 -7.76 6.93
C ILE A 101 -5.67 -7.15 8.30
N VAL A 102 -6.36 -6.02 8.30
CA VAL A 102 -6.78 -5.28 9.49
C VAL A 102 -8.31 -5.17 9.50
N ARG A 103 -8.93 -5.76 10.55
CA ARG A 103 -10.38 -5.69 10.83
C ARG A 103 -10.58 -4.92 12.11
N ASP A 104 -10.48 -3.61 12.02
CA ASP A 104 -10.46 -2.70 13.17
C ASP A 104 -11.29 -1.46 12.85
N SER A 105 -12.32 -1.22 13.65
CA SER A 105 -13.25 -0.10 13.47
C SER A 105 -12.56 1.26 13.57
N ALA A 106 -11.52 1.41 14.43
CA ALA A 106 -10.79 2.66 14.53
C ALA A 106 -9.97 2.94 13.27
N ALA A 107 -9.35 1.91 12.68
CA ALA A 107 -8.68 2.05 11.39
C ALA A 107 -9.67 2.43 10.27
N GLN A 108 -10.87 1.81 10.26
CA GLN A 108 -11.93 2.16 9.31
C GLN A 108 -12.40 3.61 9.49
N GLU A 109 -12.58 4.10 10.71
CA GLU A 109 -12.97 5.50 10.98
C GLU A 109 -11.96 6.51 10.42
N TYR A 110 -10.66 6.25 10.56
CA TYR A 110 -9.64 7.10 9.94
C TYR A 110 -9.70 7.05 8.41
N TYR A 111 -9.93 5.87 7.86
CA TYR A 111 -10.04 5.72 6.41
C TYR A 111 -11.29 6.42 5.86
N ASP A 112 -12.44 6.28 6.51
CA ASP A 112 -13.68 6.95 6.17
C ASP A 112 -13.54 8.49 6.22
N LYS A 113 -12.73 9.00 7.16
CA LYS A 113 -12.41 10.42 7.20
C LYS A 113 -11.62 10.85 5.98
N ILE A 114 -10.65 10.05 5.52
CA ILE A 114 -9.91 10.33 4.27
C ILE A 114 -10.88 10.38 3.09
N ILE A 115 -11.78 9.41 2.98
CA ILE A 115 -12.77 9.33 1.91
C ILE A 115 -13.65 10.58 1.89
N ARG A 116 -14.21 10.97 3.04
CA ARG A 116 -15.07 12.16 3.15
C ARG A 116 -14.34 13.43 2.72
N GLU A 117 -13.18 13.69 3.30
CA GLU A 117 -12.39 14.89 2.98
C GLU A 117 -12.03 14.95 1.49
N TRP A 118 -11.63 13.81 0.92
CA TRP A 118 -11.30 13.70 -0.49
C TRP A 118 -12.48 13.89 -1.42
N THR A 119 -13.66 13.41 -1.02
CA THR A 119 -14.89 13.50 -1.83
C THR A 119 -15.48 14.89 -1.78
N ASP A 120 -15.60 15.47 -0.57
CA ASP A 120 -16.25 16.78 -0.35
C ASP A 120 -15.39 17.95 -0.82
N ARG A 121 -14.06 17.78 -0.77
CA ARG A 121 -13.08 18.81 -1.18
C ARG A 121 -13.33 20.18 -0.60
N GLY A 122 -13.76 20.23 0.66
CA GLY A 122 -13.95 21.47 1.38
C GLY A 122 -12.66 22.29 1.54
N ALA A 123 -12.77 23.44 2.17
CA ALA A 123 -11.59 24.26 2.46
C ALA A 123 -10.57 23.46 3.27
N PHE A 124 -9.30 23.46 2.84
CA PHE A 124 -8.20 22.74 3.48
C PHE A 124 -8.33 21.19 3.46
N TYR A 125 -9.08 20.60 2.54
CA TYR A 125 -9.23 19.14 2.44
C TYR A 125 -7.87 18.40 2.31
N LYS A 126 -6.91 18.94 1.56
CA LYS A 126 -5.57 18.32 1.43
C LYS A 126 -4.84 18.19 2.77
N PRO A 127 -4.70 19.24 3.60
CA PRO A 127 -4.20 19.10 4.98
C PRO A 127 -5.02 18.12 5.83
N ALA A 128 -6.36 18.12 5.73
CA ALA A 128 -7.21 17.21 6.47
C ALA A 128 -6.98 15.74 6.08
N VAL A 129 -6.84 15.45 4.78
CA VAL A 129 -6.46 14.12 4.28
C VAL A 129 -5.09 13.69 4.81
N LYS A 130 -4.08 14.58 4.80
CA LYS A 130 -2.75 14.27 5.35
C LYS A 130 -2.82 13.91 6.83
N LEU A 131 -3.57 14.68 7.63
CA LEU A 131 -3.73 14.42 9.06
C LEU A 131 -4.43 13.07 9.31
N ALA A 132 -5.49 12.77 8.57
CA ALA A 132 -6.21 11.50 8.69
C ALA A 132 -5.33 10.31 8.28
N ALA A 133 -4.55 10.44 7.20
CA ALA A 133 -3.59 9.42 6.78
C ALA A 133 -2.49 9.18 7.84
N LEU A 134 -1.95 10.24 8.46
CA LEU A 134 -0.99 10.11 9.55
C LEU A 134 -1.62 9.45 10.79
N GLN A 135 -2.87 9.77 11.12
CA GLN A 135 -3.59 9.12 12.22
C GLN A 135 -3.78 7.62 11.95
N LEU A 136 -4.16 7.25 10.71
CA LEU A 136 -4.26 5.86 10.29
C LEU A 136 -2.91 5.14 10.44
N LEU A 137 -1.82 5.70 9.86
CA LEU A 137 -0.49 5.09 9.95
C LEU A 137 0.00 4.96 11.39
N LEU A 138 -0.23 5.98 12.24
CA LEU A 138 0.11 5.91 13.65
C LEU A 138 -0.67 4.82 14.39
N HIS A 139 -1.95 4.65 14.07
CA HIS A 139 -2.80 3.59 14.62
C HIS A 139 -2.28 2.21 14.20
N LEU A 140 -2.04 2.02 12.90
CA LEU A 140 -1.46 0.77 12.37
C LEU A 140 -0.12 0.46 13.04
N SER A 141 0.74 1.46 13.21
CA SER A 141 2.06 1.30 13.84
C SER A 141 2.00 0.90 15.31
N ARG A 142 0.93 1.25 16.01
CA ARG A 142 0.74 0.90 17.43
C ARG A 142 0.11 -0.47 17.64
N TYR A 143 -0.80 -0.88 16.77
CA TYR A 143 -1.68 -1.99 17.06
C TYR A 143 -1.63 -3.14 16.04
N HIS A 144 -1.07 -2.89 14.84
CA HIS A 144 -1.11 -3.83 13.73
C HIS A 144 0.26 -4.18 13.12
N VAL A 145 1.33 -3.93 13.87
CA VAL A 145 2.66 -4.42 13.50
C VAL A 145 2.71 -5.93 13.67
N ASP A 146 3.22 -6.64 12.68
CA ASP A 146 3.48 -8.07 12.75
C ASP A 146 4.84 -8.34 13.39
N SER A 147 4.83 -8.57 14.71
CA SER A 147 6.03 -8.86 15.49
C SER A 147 6.62 -10.24 15.22
N ALA A 148 5.89 -11.15 14.56
CA ALA A 148 6.38 -12.49 14.23
C ALA A 148 7.24 -12.48 12.95
N ASN A 149 7.03 -11.51 12.06
CA ASN A 149 7.75 -11.36 10.79
C ASN A 149 8.90 -10.35 10.88
N ASN A 150 9.74 -10.39 11.92
CA ASN A 150 11.04 -9.68 11.95
C ASN A 150 12.03 -10.15 10.85
N ALA A 151 11.56 -10.92 9.88
CA ALA A 151 12.25 -11.28 8.63
C ALA A 151 12.44 -10.08 7.67
N GLY A 152 11.95 -8.90 8.03
CA GLY A 152 12.08 -7.67 7.24
C GLY A 152 13.52 -7.33 6.84
N GLU A 153 14.54 -7.67 7.66
CA GLU A 153 15.94 -7.45 7.28
C GLU A 153 16.42 -8.34 6.12
N ILE A 154 15.99 -9.60 6.08
CA ILE A 154 16.41 -10.53 5.01
C ILE A 154 15.66 -10.24 3.72
N GLN A 155 14.37 -9.91 3.82
CA GLN A 155 13.54 -9.53 2.68
C GLN A 155 14.00 -8.19 2.11
N ASN A 156 14.32 -7.20 2.94
CA ASN A 156 14.89 -5.93 2.52
C ASN A 156 16.25 -6.10 1.83
N LYS A 157 17.15 -6.97 2.31
CA LYS A 157 18.44 -7.21 1.65
C LYS A 157 18.29 -7.83 0.26
N ARG A 158 17.43 -8.85 0.11
CA ARG A 158 17.15 -9.47 -1.18
C ARG A 158 16.49 -8.49 -2.14
N PHE A 159 15.57 -7.69 -1.64
CA PHE A 159 14.89 -6.68 -2.43
C PHE A 159 15.85 -5.57 -2.88
N THR A 160 16.71 -5.06 -1.99
CA THR A 160 17.75 -4.08 -2.32
C THR A 160 18.64 -4.62 -3.44
N MET A 161 19.06 -5.88 -3.36
CA MET A 161 19.89 -6.50 -4.39
C MET A 161 19.20 -6.59 -5.75
N VAL A 162 17.89 -6.92 -5.78
CA VAL A 162 17.09 -6.93 -7.01
C VAL A 162 16.90 -5.51 -7.56
N LYS A 163 16.63 -4.54 -6.69
CA LYS A 163 16.49 -3.13 -7.04
C LYS A 163 17.79 -2.56 -7.65
N ASP A 164 18.92 -2.86 -7.03
CA ASP A 164 20.23 -2.44 -7.52
C ASP A 164 20.53 -3.07 -8.89
N ALA A 165 20.20 -4.35 -9.08
CA ALA A 165 20.31 -5.03 -10.35
C ALA A 165 19.41 -4.39 -11.43
N ILE A 166 18.15 -4.08 -11.12
CA ILE A 166 17.24 -3.40 -12.06
C ILE A 166 17.75 -1.99 -12.39
N SER A 167 18.22 -1.25 -11.39
CA SER A 167 18.80 0.10 -11.59
C SER A 167 20.03 0.04 -12.46
N TYR A 168 20.92 -0.94 -12.23
CA TYR A 168 22.11 -1.18 -13.05
C TYR A 168 21.70 -1.50 -14.50
N ILE A 169 20.77 -2.43 -14.71
CA ILE A 169 20.27 -2.78 -16.03
C ILE A 169 19.69 -1.55 -16.74
N ARG A 170 18.87 -0.74 -16.06
CA ARG A 170 18.27 0.48 -16.64
C ARG A 170 19.29 1.51 -17.10
N THR A 171 20.43 1.62 -16.39
CA THR A 171 21.49 2.58 -16.72
C THR A 171 22.43 2.05 -17.80
N HIS A 172 22.61 0.72 -17.89
CA HIS A 172 23.64 0.10 -18.73
C HIS A 172 23.07 -0.82 -19.83
N PHE A 173 21.74 -0.87 -20.05
CA PHE A 173 21.11 -1.80 -21.00
C PHE A 173 21.59 -1.64 -22.46
N ARG A 174 22.26 -0.53 -22.79
CA ARG A 174 22.86 -0.27 -24.11
C ARG A 174 24.32 -0.70 -24.23
N GLU A 175 24.91 -1.15 -23.13
CA GLU A 175 26.29 -1.61 -23.07
C GLU A 175 26.34 -3.15 -23.16
N GLU A 176 27.43 -3.71 -23.65
CA GLU A 176 27.64 -5.15 -23.60
C GLU A 176 27.80 -5.58 -22.15
N MET A 177 26.79 -6.28 -21.60
CA MET A 177 26.85 -6.84 -20.24
C MET A 177 27.38 -8.26 -20.31
N THR A 178 28.56 -8.49 -19.74
CA THR A 178 29.08 -9.84 -19.49
C THR A 178 28.66 -10.30 -18.10
N ILE A 179 28.18 -11.55 -18.01
CA ILE A 179 27.87 -12.22 -16.74
C ILE A 179 29.13 -12.79 -16.14
#